data_094ae3ed8868100852e76ca8c4e5b666
#
_entry.id   094ae3ed8868100852e76ca8c4e5b666
#
_cell.length_a   1.000
_cell.length_b   1.000
_cell.length_c   1.000
_cell.angle_alpha   90.00
_cell.angle_beta   90.00
_cell.angle_gamma   90.00
#
_symmetry.space_group_name_H-M   'P 1'
#
loop_
_entity.id
_entity.type
_entity.pdbx_description
1 polymer ?
#
loop_
_entity_poly.entity_id
_entity_poly.type
_entity_poly.pdbx_seq_one_letter_code
_entity_poly.pdbx_strand_id
1 'polypeptide(L)'
;MIKVVYVTGCFGFIGSYVTRACLEKGWYVRGIDKCTYASNEDLLFEFTEKYGDRFTFEREDINDLQFLYDCDYVINTAAETHVGNSIVSSKEFVKSNVDGVHNLLELIKNHRGENTEKPVLIHFSTDEVYGDIESGDHTEKDILKPSNPYSATKAAADMLVMAWGRTHKVPYMIIRPTNNYGVGQYVEKLIPKSVKYLRIGKKIPLHNNGMPLRNWLHAADTAEAVMTIIEKGSVGEIYNVAGGFEQRNIDTVEAIVKSYFKGNQKPTEEYIDFSIGRPGQDIRYALDDSKLRSLGWKPTKVFIEEVEAIVEYYKYKFIW
;
A
#
# COMPACT_ATOMS: atom_id res chain seq x y z
N MET A 1 13.36 12.39 19.34
CA MET A 1 13.00 11.39 20.39
C MET A 1 12.81 10.05 19.73
N ILE A 2 13.19 8.97 20.40
CA ILE A 2 12.93 7.59 19.97
C ILE A 2 11.43 7.34 20.12
N LYS A 3 10.81 6.80 19.09
CA LYS A 3 9.38 6.49 19.06
C LYS A 3 9.13 4.99 19.20
N VAL A 4 8.00 4.63 19.77
CA VAL A 4 7.45 3.27 19.76
C VAL A 4 6.26 3.25 18.81
N VAL A 5 6.26 2.35 17.83
CA VAL A 5 5.21 2.29 16.82
C VAL A 5 4.70 0.87 16.60
N TYR A 6 3.38 0.73 16.44
CA TYR A 6 2.80 -0.47 15.86
C TYR A 6 2.77 -0.33 14.35
N VAL A 7 3.15 -1.39 13.62
CA VAL A 7 2.94 -1.50 12.18
C VAL A 7 2.13 -2.77 11.91
N THR A 8 0.87 -2.61 11.53
CA THR A 8 0.01 -3.73 11.17
C THR A 8 0.19 -4.06 9.68
N GLY A 9 0.19 -5.34 9.31
CA GLY A 9 0.54 -5.76 7.97
C GLY A 9 2.04 -5.59 7.68
N CYS A 10 2.91 -5.74 8.70
CA CYS A 10 4.34 -5.44 8.66
C CYS A 10 5.14 -6.31 7.68
N PHE A 11 4.63 -7.47 7.30
CA PHE A 11 5.22 -8.37 6.29
C PHE A 11 4.56 -8.26 4.92
N GLY A 12 3.52 -7.44 4.78
CA GLY A 12 2.97 -7.05 3.50
C GLY A 12 3.94 -6.13 2.73
N PHE A 13 3.66 -5.92 1.43
CA PHE A 13 4.54 -5.16 0.55
C PHE A 13 4.84 -3.75 1.08
N ILE A 14 3.84 -2.89 1.23
CA ILE A 14 4.04 -1.51 1.73
C ILE A 14 4.46 -1.53 3.21
N GLY A 15 3.84 -2.38 4.01
CA GLY A 15 4.13 -2.50 5.44
C GLY A 15 5.59 -2.80 5.72
N SER A 16 6.24 -3.64 4.91
CA SER A 16 7.66 -3.96 5.08
C SER A 16 8.59 -2.76 4.84
N TYR A 17 8.28 -1.91 3.85
CA TYR A 17 9.03 -0.67 3.61
C TYR A 17 8.84 0.34 4.75
N VAL A 18 7.61 0.48 5.25
CA VAL A 18 7.30 1.35 6.39
C VAL A 18 7.99 0.86 7.65
N THR A 19 7.92 -0.46 7.93
CA THR A 19 8.62 -1.09 9.07
C THR A 19 10.11 -0.80 9.01
N ARG A 20 10.73 -1.01 7.84
CA ARG A 20 12.17 -0.74 7.64
C ARG A 20 12.50 0.74 7.86
N ALA A 21 11.71 1.66 7.32
CA ALA A 21 11.92 3.09 7.49
C ALA A 21 11.84 3.52 8.97
N CYS A 22 10.88 2.99 9.75
CA CYS A 22 10.79 3.24 11.19
C CYS A 22 12.03 2.72 11.93
N LEU A 23 12.48 1.49 11.63
CA LEU A 23 13.66 0.87 12.25
C LEU A 23 14.95 1.62 11.89
N GLU A 24 15.09 2.12 10.66
CA GLU A 24 16.23 2.93 10.20
C GLU A 24 16.28 4.31 10.86
N LYS A 25 15.13 4.88 11.23
CA LYS A 25 15.03 6.07 12.09
C LYS A 25 15.42 5.79 13.56
N GLY A 26 15.72 4.55 13.91
CA GLY A 26 16.06 4.15 15.27
C GLY A 26 14.86 3.96 16.19
N TRP A 27 13.65 3.83 15.65
CA TRP A 27 12.44 3.62 16.43
C TRP A 27 12.29 2.15 16.85
N TYR A 28 11.47 1.92 17.88
CA TYR A 28 11.01 0.58 18.25
C TYR A 28 9.75 0.26 17.48
N VAL A 29 9.72 -0.90 16.81
CA VAL A 29 8.58 -1.35 16.02
C VAL A 29 7.99 -2.63 16.62
N ARG A 30 6.69 -2.60 16.89
CA ARG A 30 5.87 -3.78 17.19
C ARG A 30 5.12 -4.13 15.91
N GLY A 31 5.62 -5.14 15.18
CA GLY A 31 5.01 -5.65 13.95
C GLY A 31 3.84 -6.58 14.27
N ILE A 32 2.71 -6.37 13.64
CA ILE A 32 1.55 -7.27 13.67
C ILE A 32 1.23 -7.70 12.25
N ASP A 33 1.09 -9.00 12.02
CA ASP A 33 0.65 -9.55 10.75
C ASP A 33 -0.03 -10.90 10.99
N LYS A 34 -1.15 -11.16 10.32
CA LYS A 34 -1.80 -12.46 10.38
C LYS A 34 -1.14 -13.50 9.47
N CYS A 35 -0.15 -13.08 8.68
CA CYS A 35 0.64 -13.90 7.77
C CYS A 35 -0.25 -14.62 6.75
N THR A 36 -0.88 -13.83 5.86
CA THR A 36 -1.66 -14.37 4.73
C THR A 36 -0.74 -14.77 3.59
N TYR A 37 -1.35 -15.26 2.50
CA TYR A 37 -0.65 -15.64 1.28
C TYR A 37 0.25 -14.55 0.67
N ALA A 38 -0.01 -13.27 0.97
CA ALA A 38 0.73 -12.13 0.43
C ALA A 38 1.81 -11.60 1.39
N SER A 39 1.95 -12.19 2.58
CA SER A 39 2.96 -11.80 3.57
C SER A 39 4.30 -12.47 3.26
N ASN A 40 5.39 -11.74 3.45
CA ASN A 40 6.76 -12.27 3.33
C ASN A 40 7.34 -12.53 4.72
N GLU A 41 7.19 -13.74 5.23
CA GLU A 41 7.65 -14.12 6.57
C GLU A 41 9.18 -14.18 6.72
N ASP A 42 9.95 -14.24 5.62
CA ASP A 42 11.43 -14.15 5.66
C ASP A 42 11.92 -12.83 6.27
N LEU A 43 11.08 -11.78 6.22
CA LEU A 43 11.35 -10.49 6.83
C LEU A 43 11.43 -10.54 8.36
N LEU A 44 10.81 -11.52 9.00
CA LEU A 44 10.96 -11.72 10.45
C LEU A 44 12.41 -11.94 10.82
N PHE A 45 13.09 -12.84 10.11
CA PHE A 45 14.50 -13.11 10.35
C PHE A 45 15.37 -11.89 10.02
N GLU A 46 15.12 -11.24 8.84
CA GLU A 46 15.86 -10.04 8.43
C GLU A 46 15.78 -8.92 9.47
N PHE A 47 14.57 -8.61 9.95
CA PHE A 47 14.38 -7.51 10.90
C PHE A 47 14.91 -7.84 12.29
N THR A 48 14.73 -9.08 12.75
CA THR A 48 15.26 -9.50 14.06
C THR A 48 16.78 -9.53 14.06
N GLU A 49 17.42 -10.07 13.02
CA GLU A 49 18.88 -10.12 12.93
C GLU A 49 19.48 -8.71 12.81
N LYS A 50 18.92 -7.86 11.96
CA LYS A 50 19.48 -6.54 11.69
C LYS A 50 19.21 -5.52 12.78
N TYR A 51 18.05 -5.57 13.45
CA TYR A 51 17.62 -4.52 14.36
C TYR A 51 17.47 -4.97 15.84
N GLY A 52 17.61 -6.28 16.12
CA GLY A 52 17.56 -6.83 17.47
C GLY A 52 16.27 -6.47 18.21
N ASP A 53 16.41 -6.06 19.47
CA ASP A 53 15.29 -5.73 20.37
C ASP A 53 14.42 -4.54 19.91
N ARG A 54 14.84 -3.82 18.86
CA ARG A 54 14.02 -2.73 18.29
C ARG A 54 12.89 -3.23 17.43
N PHE A 55 12.89 -4.50 17.05
CA PHE A 55 11.78 -5.13 16.34
C PHE A 55 11.22 -6.29 17.16
N THR A 56 9.92 -6.25 17.40
CA THR A 56 9.15 -7.37 17.97
C THR A 56 8.01 -7.71 17.04
N PHE A 57 7.61 -8.97 17.01
CA PHE A 57 6.55 -9.44 16.11
C PHE A 57 5.49 -10.25 16.87
N GLU A 58 4.24 -10.02 16.52
CA GLU A 58 3.09 -10.77 16.99
C GLU A 58 2.26 -11.24 15.79
N ARG A 59 2.04 -12.56 15.68
CA ARG A 59 1.18 -13.14 14.66
C ARG A 59 -0.27 -13.03 15.11
N GLU A 60 -0.95 -11.99 14.64
CA GLU A 60 -2.31 -11.67 15.06
C GLU A 60 -3.12 -11.05 13.92
N ASP A 61 -4.43 -11.34 13.86
CA ASP A 61 -5.37 -10.58 13.04
C ASP A 61 -5.75 -9.30 13.80
N ILE A 62 -5.73 -8.14 13.12
CA ILE A 62 -6.14 -6.88 13.74
C ILE A 62 -7.59 -6.89 14.26
N ASN A 63 -8.42 -7.83 13.80
CA ASN A 63 -9.76 -8.06 14.32
C ASN A 63 -9.77 -8.69 15.72
N ASP A 64 -8.75 -9.46 16.04
CA ASP A 64 -8.68 -10.26 17.26
C ASP A 64 -7.80 -9.59 18.32
N LEU A 65 -7.09 -8.52 17.96
CA LEU A 65 -6.23 -7.76 18.85
C LEU A 65 -7.02 -7.17 20.03
N GLN A 66 -6.60 -7.48 21.25
CA GLN A 66 -7.35 -7.14 22.49
C GLN A 66 -6.89 -5.85 23.14
N PHE A 67 -5.64 -5.44 22.95
CA PHE A 67 -5.07 -4.24 23.57
C PHE A 67 -3.87 -3.71 22.76
N LEU A 68 -3.50 -2.47 23.04
CA LEU A 68 -2.26 -1.86 22.58
C LEU A 68 -1.39 -1.51 23.80
N TYR A 69 -0.13 -1.91 23.79
CA TYR A 69 0.87 -1.38 24.71
C TYR A 69 1.15 0.08 24.38
N ASP A 70 1.80 0.78 25.28
CA ASP A 70 2.18 2.18 25.07
C ASP A 70 2.96 2.35 23.77
N CYS A 71 2.48 3.28 22.93
CA CYS A 71 3.08 3.61 21.67
C CYS A 71 2.71 5.04 21.25
N ASP A 72 3.54 5.61 20.38
CA ASP A 72 3.30 6.95 19.80
C ASP A 72 2.35 6.88 18.60
N TYR A 73 2.50 5.84 17.78
CA TYR A 73 1.75 5.68 16.52
C TYR A 73 1.27 4.24 16.32
N VAL A 74 0.11 4.13 15.68
CA VAL A 74 -0.37 2.88 15.07
C VAL A 74 -0.42 3.11 13.55
N ILE A 75 0.51 2.50 12.81
CA ILE A 75 0.57 2.60 11.35
C ILE A 75 -0.14 1.40 10.77
N ASN A 76 -1.36 1.61 10.26
CA ASN A 76 -2.20 0.54 9.76
C ASN A 76 -2.04 0.36 8.24
N THR A 77 -1.23 -0.63 7.85
CA THR A 77 -1.10 -1.07 6.46
C THR A 77 -1.78 -2.42 6.20
N ALA A 78 -2.32 -3.08 7.24
CA ALA A 78 -3.04 -4.34 7.12
C ALA A 78 -4.33 -4.16 6.30
N ALA A 79 -4.46 -4.87 5.18
CA ALA A 79 -5.63 -4.83 4.32
C ALA A 79 -5.64 -6.01 3.34
N GLU A 80 -6.84 -6.45 2.93
CA GLU A 80 -7.03 -7.21 1.70
C GLU A 80 -7.08 -6.23 0.51
N THR A 81 -6.30 -6.49 -0.57
CA THR A 81 -6.06 -5.48 -1.62
C THR A 81 -6.26 -5.94 -3.06
N HIS A 82 -6.63 -7.21 -3.30
CA HIS A 82 -6.78 -7.72 -4.66
C HIS A 82 -8.18 -7.47 -5.22
N VAL A 83 -8.32 -6.44 -6.08
CA VAL A 83 -9.62 -6.04 -6.65
C VAL A 83 -10.38 -7.21 -7.28
N GLY A 84 -9.71 -8.06 -8.07
CA GLY A 84 -10.35 -9.23 -8.68
C GLY A 84 -10.98 -10.18 -7.66
N ASN A 85 -10.26 -10.46 -6.56
CA ASN A 85 -10.79 -11.31 -5.47
C ASN A 85 -11.98 -10.63 -4.78
N SER A 86 -11.95 -9.30 -4.60
CA SER A 86 -13.06 -8.56 -3.99
C SER A 86 -14.36 -8.63 -4.79
N ILE A 87 -14.25 -8.72 -6.13
CA ILE A 87 -15.40 -8.88 -7.04
C ILE A 87 -16.00 -10.29 -6.91
N VAL A 88 -15.16 -11.30 -6.73
CA VAL A 88 -15.61 -12.69 -6.54
C VAL A 88 -16.24 -12.90 -5.16
N SER A 89 -15.57 -12.37 -4.11
CA SER A 89 -16.06 -12.45 -2.73
C SER A 89 -15.51 -11.28 -1.91
N SER A 90 -16.39 -10.40 -1.44
CA SER A 90 -16.02 -9.22 -0.66
C SER A 90 -15.95 -9.44 0.85
N LYS A 91 -16.34 -10.64 1.36
CA LYS A 91 -16.46 -10.88 2.80
C LYS A 91 -15.16 -10.62 3.57
N GLU A 92 -14.05 -11.17 3.09
CA GLU A 92 -12.74 -10.99 3.73
C GLU A 92 -12.26 -9.54 3.65
N PHE A 93 -12.66 -8.81 2.59
CA PHE A 93 -12.37 -7.39 2.45
C PHE A 93 -13.13 -6.54 3.47
N VAL A 94 -14.40 -6.84 3.72
CA VAL A 94 -15.17 -6.17 4.79
C VAL A 94 -14.54 -6.49 6.14
N LYS A 95 -14.27 -7.75 6.44
CA LYS A 95 -13.66 -8.17 7.71
C LYS A 95 -12.31 -7.47 7.95
N SER A 96 -11.39 -7.55 6.98
CA SER A 96 -10.04 -6.98 7.18
C SER A 96 -10.02 -5.46 7.11
N ASN A 97 -10.71 -4.87 6.13
CA ASN A 97 -10.55 -3.44 5.84
C ASN A 97 -11.53 -2.56 6.63
N VAL A 98 -12.66 -3.11 7.10
CA VAL A 98 -13.67 -2.34 7.84
C VAL A 98 -13.68 -2.75 9.31
N ASP A 99 -13.96 -4.03 9.61
CA ASP A 99 -14.06 -4.50 11.00
C ASP A 99 -12.71 -4.40 11.72
N GLY A 100 -11.60 -4.77 11.05
CA GLY A 100 -10.25 -4.62 11.61
C GLY A 100 -9.88 -3.17 11.91
N VAL A 101 -10.24 -2.22 11.04
CA VAL A 101 -10.03 -0.80 11.29
C VAL A 101 -10.91 -0.31 12.44
N HIS A 102 -12.15 -0.76 12.51
CA HIS A 102 -13.04 -0.47 13.65
C HIS A 102 -12.42 -0.95 14.97
N ASN A 103 -11.88 -2.18 15.01
CA ASN A 103 -11.23 -2.68 16.23
C ASN A 103 -10.03 -1.81 16.63
N LEU A 104 -9.15 -1.45 15.71
CA LEU A 104 -8.03 -0.54 16.00
C LEU A 104 -8.50 0.80 16.56
N LEU A 105 -9.57 1.37 16.00
CA LEU A 105 -10.15 2.63 16.48
C LEU A 105 -10.70 2.51 17.90
N GLU A 106 -11.37 1.40 18.25
CA GLU A 106 -11.84 1.14 19.60
C GLU A 106 -10.68 0.94 20.59
N LEU A 107 -9.62 0.24 20.17
CA LEU A 107 -8.41 0.09 21.01
C LEU A 107 -7.74 1.44 21.27
N ILE A 108 -7.56 2.28 20.26
CA ILE A 108 -6.98 3.62 20.41
C ILE A 108 -7.88 4.52 21.25
N LYS A 109 -9.18 4.48 21.03
CA LYS A 109 -10.17 5.25 21.81
C LYS A 109 -10.06 4.92 23.31
N ASN A 110 -9.91 3.63 23.64
CA ASN A 110 -9.87 3.11 24.99
C ASN A 110 -8.44 3.00 25.55
N HIS A 111 -7.43 3.40 24.78
CA HIS A 111 -6.04 3.33 25.22
C HIS A 111 -5.82 4.16 26.49
N ARG A 112 -5.15 3.56 27.46
CA ARG A 112 -4.81 4.15 28.77
C ARG A 112 -3.33 3.85 29.06
N GLY A 113 -2.46 4.54 28.33
CA GLY A 113 -1.03 4.48 28.58
C GLY A 113 -0.60 5.35 29.77
N GLU A 114 0.64 5.19 30.19
CA GLU A 114 1.23 6.01 31.26
C GLU A 114 1.21 7.50 30.91
N ASN A 115 1.31 7.86 29.66
CA ASN A 115 1.34 9.24 29.16
C ASN A 115 -0.03 9.84 28.82
N THR A 116 -1.15 9.22 29.17
CA THR A 116 -2.52 9.74 28.97
C THR A 116 -2.89 10.15 27.54
N GLU A 117 -1.95 10.28 26.62
CA GLU A 117 -2.16 10.61 25.24
C GLU A 117 -2.46 9.36 24.42
N LYS A 118 -3.46 9.45 23.53
CA LYS A 118 -3.81 8.37 22.61
C LYS A 118 -2.75 8.30 21.50
N PRO A 119 -2.34 7.10 21.07
CA PRO A 119 -1.48 6.99 19.90
C PRO A 119 -2.17 7.54 18.64
N VAL A 120 -1.38 8.15 17.74
CA VAL A 120 -1.91 8.66 16.48
C VAL A 120 -2.05 7.51 15.48
N LEU A 121 -3.24 7.34 14.92
CA LEU A 121 -3.47 6.38 13.84
C LEU A 121 -2.99 6.96 12.51
N ILE A 122 -2.06 6.28 11.86
CA ILE A 122 -1.66 6.53 10.46
C ILE A 122 -2.36 5.47 9.61
N HIS A 123 -3.47 5.85 8.97
CA HIS A 123 -4.30 4.91 8.23
C HIS A 123 -3.97 4.92 6.73
N PHE A 124 -3.55 3.78 6.21
CA PHE A 124 -3.37 3.61 4.76
C PHE A 124 -4.71 3.35 4.07
N SER A 125 -5.09 4.26 3.19
CA SER A 125 -6.18 4.16 2.24
C SER A 125 -5.62 3.90 0.82
N THR A 126 -6.24 4.42 -0.21
CA THR A 126 -5.87 4.28 -1.63
C THR A 126 -6.48 5.41 -2.45
N ASP A 127 -5.90 5.74 -3.59
CA ASP A 127 -6.48 6.62 -4.62
C ASP A 127 -7.79 6.10 -5.18
N GLU A 128 -7.98 4.78 -5.20
CA GLU A 128 -9.20 4.14 -5.72
C GLU A 128 -10.49 4.54 -4.98
N VAL A 129 -10.38 5.12 -3.78
CA VAL A 129 -11.57 5.60 -3.02
C VAL A 129 -12.26 6.78 -3.71
N TYR A 130 -11.55 7.54 -4.53
CA TYR A 130 -12.12 8.66 -5.28
C TYR A 130 -12.90 8.21 -6.53
N GLY A 131 -12.55 7.03 -7.10
CA GLY A 131 -13.05 6.56 -8.38
C GLY A 131 -12.28 7.12 -9.58
N ASP A 132 -12.84 6.96 -10.77
CA ASP A 132 -12.26 7.43 -12.02
C ASP A 132 -12.23 8.95 -12.14
N ILE A 133 -11.19 9.47 -12.79
CA ILE A 133 -11.10 10.87 -13.23
C ILE A 133 -10.53 10.94 -14.66
N GLU A 134 -11.30 11.53 -15.58
CA GLU A 134 -10.89 11.63 -16.99
C GLU A 134 -9.82 12.71 -17.21
N SER A 135 -9.91 13.81 -16.45
CA SER A 135 -8.98 14.95 -16.57
C SER A 135 -8.81 15.63 -15.22
N GLY A 136 -7.64 16.24 -14.99
CA GLY A 136 -7.27 16.82 -13.71
C GLY A 136 -6.83 15.74 -12.71
N ASP A 137 -6.78 16.12 -11.43
CA ASP A 137 -6.29 15.29 -10.34
C ASP A 137 -7.22 15.44 -9.13
N HIS A 138 -7.50 14.36 -8.41
CA HIS A 138 -8.27 14.39 -7.18
C HIS A 138 -7.49 15.05 -6.04
N THR A 139 -8.15 15.95 -5.35
CA THR A 139 -7.65 16.55 -4.11
C THR A 139 -8.18 15.78 -2.88
N GLU A 140 -7.62 16.02 -1.71
CA GLU A 140 -8.07 15.40 -0.46
C GLU A 140 -9.50 15.82 -0.05
N LYS A 141 -10.06 16.83 -0.70
CA LYS A 141 -11.41 17.36 -0.43
C LYS A 141 -12.48 16.75 -1.33
N ASP A 142 -12.08 15.98 -2.32
CA ASP A 142 -13.01 15.40 -3.28
C ASP A 142 -13.88 14.31 -2.64
N ILE A 143 -15.09 14.18 -3.19
CA ILE A 143 -16.06 13.18 -2.75
C ILE A 143 -15.57 11.79 -3.14
N LEU A 144 -15.70 10.83 -2.21
CA LEU A 144 -15.36 9.45 -2.48
C LEU A 144 -16.45 8.77 -3.31
N LYS A 145 -16.05 8.13 -4.43
CA LYS A 145 -16.94 7.43 -5.37
C LYS A 145 -16.31 6.09 -5.81
N PRO A 146 -16.06 5.17 -4.86
CA PRO A 146 -15.39 3.91 -5.16
C PRO A 146 -16.16 3.08 -6.18
N SER A 147 -15.46 2.44 -7.12
CA SER A 147 -16.05 1.72 -8.27
C SER A 147 -16.10 0.20 -8.07
N ASN A 148 -15.42 -0.35 -7.06
CA ASN A 148 -15.34 -1.77 -6.81
C ASN A 148 -15.40 -2.10 -5.30
N PRO A 149 -15.67 -3.39 -4.92
CA PRO A 149 -15.81 -3.75 -3.51
C PRO A 149 -14.58 -3.46 -2.66
N TYR A 150 -13.35 -3.64 -3.17
CA TYR A 150 -12.14 -3.29 -2.45
C TYR A 150 -12.11 -1.79 -2.12
N SER A 151 -12.21 -0.93 -3.12
CA SER A 151 -12.18 0.52 -2.91
C SER A 151 -13.33 1.02 -2.04
N ALA A 152 -14.51 0.36 -2.12
CA ALA A 152 -15.64 0.65 -1.24
C ALA A 152 -15.33 0.34 0.24
N THR A 153 -14.64 -0.79 0.54
CA THR A 153 -14.23 -1.10 1.91
C THR A 153 -13.17 -0.14 2.44
N LYS A 154 -12.26 0.34 1.58
CA LYS A 154 -11.27 1.36 1.96
C LYS A 154 -11.93 2.73 2.22
N ALA A 155 -12.89 3.12 1.39
CA ALA A 155 -13.68 4.35 1.62
C ALA A 155 -14.50 4.27 2.91
N ALA A 156 -15.10 3.11 3.22
CA ALA A 156 -15.80 2.89 4.48
C ALA A 156 -14.86 3.03 5.69
N ALA A 157 -13.64 2.49 5.59
CA ALA A 157 -12.62 2.65 6.63
C ALA A 157 -12.24 4.13 6.84
N ASP A 158 -12.04 4.89 5.76
CA ASP A 158 -11.77 6.33 5.84
C ASP A 158 -12.89 7.07 6.60
N MET A 159 -14.16 6.74 6.31
CA MET A 159 -15.32 7.32 6.99
C MET A 159 -15.33 6.96 8.48
N LEU A 160 -15.00 5.72 8.86
CA LEU A 160 -14.89 5.32 10.27
C LEU A 160 -13.77 6.11 10.97
N VAL A 161 -12.60 6.22 10.38
CA VAL A 161 -11.46 6.98 10.95
C VAL A 161 -11.85 8.42 11.21
N MET A 162 -12.45 9.11 10.23
CA MET A 162 -12.91 10.49 10.38
C MET A 162 -14.02 10.63 11.44
N ALA A 163 -14.95 9.68 11.49
CA ALA A 163 -16.04 9.69 12.48
C ALA A 163 -15.50 9.53 13.91
N TRP A 164 -14.56 8.59 14.16
CA TRP A 164 -13.92 8.41 15.45
C TRP A 164 -13.05 9.61 15.86
N GLY A 165 -12.37 10.23 14.89
CA GLY A 165 -11.65 11.48 15.10
C GLY A 165 -12.56 12.60 15.61
N ARG A 166 -13.72 12.77 14.95
CA ARG A 166 -14.71 13.80 15.31
C ARG A 166 -15.38 13.53 16.67
N THR A 167 -15.87 12.30 16.87
CA THR A 167 -16.73 11.96 18.02
C THR A 167 -15.93 11.56 19.26
N HIS A 168 -14.88 10.78 19.10
CA HIS A 168 -14.09 10.18 20.19
C HIS A 168 -12.71 10.81 20.38
N LYS A 169 -12.38 11.82 19.54
CA LYS A 169 -11.08 12.50 19.57
C LYS A 169 -9.91 11.52 19.42
N VAL A 170 -10.11 10.48 18.58
CA VAL A 170 -9.02 9.62 18.14
C VAL A 170 -8.13 10.41 17.19
N PRO A 171 -6.84 10.63 17.53
CA PRO A 171 -5.96 11.35 16.63
C PRO A 171 -5.60 10.46 15.42
N TYR A 172 -5.68 11.03 14.20
CA TYR A 172 -5.40 10.27 12.99
C TYR A 172 -4.76 11.11 11.89
N MET A 173 -4.11 10.45 10.95
CA MET A 173 -3.77 10.96 9.62
C MET A 173 -4.10 9.86 8.60
N ILE A 174 -4.76 10.21 7.48
CA ILE A 174 -5.08 9.27 6.41
C ILE A 174 -4.12 9.48 5.26
N ILE A 175 -3.58 8.40 4.71
CA ILE A 175 -2.66 8.39 3.57
C ILE A 175 -3.35 7.70 2.40
N ARG A 176 -3.49 8.39 1.27
CA ARG A 176 -4.06 7.87 0.02
C ARG A 176 -2.99 7.82 -1.06
N PRO A 177 -2.25 6.70 -1.15
CA PRO A 177 -1.20 6.55 -2.16
C PRO A 177 -1.79 6.10 -3.51
N THR A 178 -1.09 6.45 -4.59
CA THR A 178 -1.28 5.88 -5.92
C THR A 178 -0.71 4.45 -5.99
N ASN A 179 -0.73 3.82 -7.18
CA ASN A 179 -0.25 2.45 -7.36
C ASN A 179 1.21 2.29 -6.95
N ASN A 180 1.46 1.51 -5.91
CA ASN A 180 2.81 1.24 -5.44
C ASN A 180 3.49 0.14 -6.27
N TYR A 181 4.81 0.30 -6.49
CA TYR A 181 5.67 -0.70 -7.13
C TYR A 181 6.99 -0.85 -6.38
N GLY A 182 7.70 -1.95 -6.61
CA GLY A 182 8.99 -2.23 -5.98
C GLY A 182 9.24 -3.72 -5.79
N VAL A 183 10.38 -4.03 -5.20
CA VAL A 183 10.76 -5.39 -4.81
C VAL A 183 9.90 -5.86 -3.64
N GLY A 184 9.48 -7.13 -3.65
CA GLY A 184 8.67 -7.73 -2.57
C GLY A 184 7.16 -7.62 -2.75
N GLN A 185 6.67 -7.02 -3.84
CA GLN A 185 5.24 -7.00 -4.16
C GLN A 185 4.76 -8.40 -4.56
N TYR A 186 3.60 -8.82 -4.05
CA TYR A 186 3.08 -10.15 -4.32
C TYR A 186 2.71 -10.36 -5.79
N VAL A 187 2.88 -11.60 -6.28
CA VAL A 187 2.81 -11.98 -7.70
C VAL A 187 1.43 -11.81 -8.37
N GLU A 188 0.40 -11.43 -7.63
CA GLU A 188 -0.92 -11.10 -8.18
C GLU A 188 -0.96 -9.72 -8.87
N LYS A 189 -0.03 -8.82 -8.52
CA LYS A 189 0.02 -7.45 -9.05
C LYS A 189 0.73 -7.41 -10.41
N LEU A 190 0.43 -6.37 -11.22
CA LEU A 190 0.80 -6.30 -12.64
C LEU A 190 2.28 -6.58 -12.90
N ILE A 191 3.19 -5.91 -12.20
CA ILE A 191 4.63 -6.02 -12.45
C ILE A 191 5.16 -7.42 -12.13
N PRO A 192 5.03 -7.94 -10.88
CA PRO A 192 5.52 -9.28 -10.58
C PRO A 192 4.76 -10.38 -11.35
N LYS A 193 3.46 -10.21 -11.60
CA LYS A 193 2.67 -11.13 -12.43
C LYS A 193 3.23 -11.21 -13.85
N SER A 194 3.59 -10.10 -14.45
CA SER A 194 4.16 -10.07 -15.80
C SER A 194 5.46 -10.86 -15.86
N VAL A 195 6.38 -10.66 -14.91
CA VAL A 195 7.63 -11.42 -14.85
C VAL A 195 7.37 -12.91 -14.65
N LYS A 196 6.43 -13.27 -13.75
CA LYS A 196 6.02 -14.66 -13.55
C LYS A 196 5.55 -15.31 -14.85
N TYR A 197 4.65 -14.64 -15.59
CA TYR A 197 4.09 -15.19 -16.84
C TYR A 197 5.16 -15.35 -17.93
N LEU A 198 6.08 -14.39 -18.06
CA LEU A 198 7.23 -14.52 -18.97
C LEU A 198 8.11 -15.72 -18.59
N ARG A 199 8.39 -15.92 -17.30
CA ARG A 199 9.23 -17.02 -16.83
C ARG A 199 8.62 -18.40 -17.11
N ILE A 200 7.30 -18.55 -16.97
CA ILE A 200 6.60 -19.82 -17.23
C ILE A 200 6.14 -19.98 -18.69
N GLY A 201 6.54 -19.06 -19.59
CA GLY A 201 6.19 -19.11 -21.01
C GLY A 201 4.71 -18.91 -21.31
N LYS A 202 3.96 -18.23 -20.42
CA LYS A 202 2.54 -17.90 -20.61
C LYS A 202 2.38 -16.44 -21.01
N LYS A 203 1.27 -16.14 -21.70
CA LYS A 203 0.89 -14.77 -22.05
C LYS A 203 0.40 -14.00 -20.82
N ILE A 204 0.83 -12.76 -20.70
CA ILE A 204 0.45 -11.83 -19.61
C ILE A 204 -0.99 -11.39 -19.82
N PRO A 205 -1.92 -11.66 -18.87
CA PRO A 205 -3.30 -11.20 -18.99
C PRO A 205 -3.37 -9.70 -18.80
N LEU A 206 -3.88 -8.96 -19.78
CA LEU A 206 -3.95 -7.50 -19.73
C LEU A 206 -5.37 -7.02 -20.04
N HIS A 207 -6.05 -6.50 -19.02
CA HIS A 207 -7.43 -6.03 -19.14
C HIS A 207 -7.56 -4.77 -20.01
N ASN A 208 -8.69 -4.65 -20.72
CA ASN A 208 -9.04 -3.46 -21.51
C ASN A 208 -7.91 -3.02 -22.46
N ASN A 209 -7.32 -3.99 -23.17
CA ASN A 209 -6.18 -3.80 -24.09
C ASN A 209 -4.98 -3.04 -23.48
N GLY A 210 -4.87 -3.02 -22.14
CA GLY A 210 -3.80 -2.34 -21.45
C GLY A 210 -3.90 -0.81 -21.47
N MET A 211 -5.03 -0.25 -21.90
CA MET A 211 -5.22 1.21 -22.00
C MET A 211 -5.39 1.95 -20.69
N PRO A 212 -5.87 1.32 -19.58
CA PRO A 212 -5.97 2.05 -18.30
C PRO A 212 -4.65 2.66 -17.88
N LEU A 213 -4.73 3.93 -17.44
CA LEU A 213 -3.60 4.71 -16.94
C LEU A 213 -3.43 4.47 -15.44
N ARG A 214 -2.17 4.38 -15.00
CA ARG A 214 -1.83 4.25 -13.58
C ARG A 214 -0.68 5.19 -13.26
N ASN A 215 -0.79 5.83 -12.10
CA ASN A 215 0.28 6.63 -11.53
C ASN A 215 1.13 5.72 -10.62
N TRP A 216 2.42 5.58 -10.93
CA TRP A 216 3.32 4.66 -10.25
C TRP A 216 4.16 5.38 -9.20
N LEU A 217 4.14 4.84 -7.98
CA LEU A 217 4.89 5.33 -6.82
C LEU A 217 5.73 4.20 -6.24
N HIS A 218 7.04 4.40 -6.07
CA HIS A 218 7.86 3.38 -5.46
C HIS A 218 7.56 3.25 -3.95
N ALA A 219 7.50 2.02 -3.42
CA ALA A 219 7.15 1.76 -2.03
C ALA A 219 8.13 2.40 -1.02
N ALA A 220 9.40 2.59 -1.41
CA ALA A 220 10.35 3.34 -0.58
C ALA A 220 9.96 4.83 -0.48
N ASP A 221 9.52 5.45 -1.58
CA ASP A 221 9.05 6.84 -1.55
C ASP A 221 7.74 6.96 -0.76
N THR A 222 6.89 5.94 -0.78
CA THR A 222 5.70 5.87 0.09
C THR A 222 6.11 5.84 1.57
N ALA A 223 7.11 5.03 1.94
CA ALA A 223 7.61 4.98 3.31
C ALA A 223 8.20 6.34 3.75
N GLU A 224 8.96 7.01 2.90
CA GLU A 224 9.46 8.37 3.17
C GLU A 224 8.34 9.42 3.27
N ALA A 225 7.25 9.26 2.50
CA ALA A 225 6.05 10.09 2.65
C ALA A 225 5.44 9.92 4.06
N VAL A 226 5.33 8.68 4.54
CA VAL A 226 4.84 8.39 5.91
C VAL A 226 5.73 9.08 6.95
N MET A 227 7.04 8.95 6.83
CA MET A 227 7.98 9.60 7.77
C MET A 227 7.82 11.12 7.75
N THR A 228 7.70 11.73 6.56
CA THR A 228 7.47 13.17 6.41
C THR A 228 6.14 13.60 7.03
N ILE A 229 5.07 12.84 6.81
CA ILE A 229 3.73 13.11 7.37
C ILE A 229 3.76 13.00 8.89
N ILE A 230 4.43 12.00 9.46
CA ILE A 230 4.58 11.85 10.92
C ILE A 230 5.37 13.02 11.53
N GLU A 231 6.42 13.48 10.85
CA GLU A 231 7.30 14.55 11.35
C GLU A 231 6.72 15.95 11.20
N LYS A 232 5.96 16.22 10.12
CA LYS A 232 5.56 17.57 9.72
C LYS A 232 4.07 17.74 9.42
N GLY A 233 3.34 16.64 9.32
CA GLY A 233 1.91 16.65 9.05
C GLY A 233 1.08 17.07 10.27
N SER A 234 -0.19 17.29 10.04
CA SER A 234 -1.15 17.68 11.08
C SER A 234 -2.14 16.55 11.35
N VAL A 235 -2.40 16.30 12.62
CA VAL A 235 -3.44 15.36 13.07
C VAL A 235 -4.81 15.83 12.60
N GLY A 236 -5.64 14.89 12.16
CA GLY A 236 -6.96 15.14 11.60
C GLY A 236 -6.97 15.36 10.09
N GLU A 237 -5.81 15.26 9.43
CA GLU A 237 -5.66 15.57 8.01
C GLU A 237 -5.51 14.31 7.14
N ILE A 238 -5.83 14.48 5.85
CA ILE A 238 -5.67 13.49 4.80
C ILE A 238 -4.53 13.94 3.90
N TYR A 239 -3.74 13.01 3.39
CA TYR A 239 -2.62 13.27 2.49
C TYR A 239 -2.67 12.35 1.28
N ASN A 240 -2.82 12.94 0.09
CA ASN A 240 -2.59 12.25 -1.16
C ASN A 240 -1.08 12.05 -1.38
N VAL A 241 -0.70 10.89 -1.90
CA VAL A 241 0.71 10.54 -2.14
C VAL A 241 0.85 10.02 -3.57
N ALA A 242 1.36 10.83 -4.48
CA ALA A 242 1.49 10.50 -5.89
C ALA A 242 2.95 10.35 -6.34
N GLY A 243 3.20 9.38 -7.23
CA GLY A 243 4.54 9.18 -7.80
C GLY A 243 4.91 10.18 -8.89
N GLY A 244 3.93 10.87 -9.47
CA GLY A 244 4.14 11.82 -10.57
C GLY A 244 4.53 11.15 -11.90
N PHE A 245 4.47 9.82 -12.00
CA PHE A 245 4.76 9.07 -13.21
C PHE A 245 3.53 8.26 -13.63
N GLU A 246 2.81 8.77 -14.63
CA GLU A 246 1.62 8.16 -15.20
C GLU A 246 1.93 7.49 -16.53
N GLN A 247 1.48 6.24 -16.70
CA GLN A 247 1.58 5.51 -17.96
C GLN A 247 0.48 4.46 -18.09
N ARG A 248 0.23 4.02 -19.33
CA ARG A 248 -0.70 2.93 -19.60
C ARG A 248 -0.15 1.60 -19.10
N ASN A 249 -1.04 0.69 -18.73
CA ASN A 249 -0.62 -0.65 -18.31
C ASN A 249 0.16 -1.39 -19.41
N ILE A 250 -0.18 -1.16 -20.71
CA ILE A 250 0.57 -1.77 -21.83
C ILE A 250 2.01 -1.26 -21.87
N ASP A 251 2.25 0.03 -21.66
CA ASP A 251 3.59 0.62 -21.66
C ASP A 251 4.42 0.08 -20.47
N THR A 252 3.76 -0.15 -19.32
CA THR A 252 4.38 -0.81 -18.17
C THR A 252 4.82 -2.24 -18.52
N VAL A 253 3.95 -3.01 -19.18
CA VAL A 253 4.27 -4.38 -19.60
C VAL A 253 5.38 -4.38 -20.66
N GLU A 254 5.38 -3.43 -21.60
CA GLU A 254 6.46 -3.28 -22.59
C GLU A 254 7.82 -3.05 -21.92
N ALA A 255 7.90 -2.15 -20.95
CA ALA A 255 9.12 -1.91 -20.19
C ALA A 255 9.63 -3.18 -19.47
N ILE A 256 8.71 -3.96 -18.89
CA ILE A 256 9.02 -5.23 -18.22
C ILE A 256 9.53 -6.27 -19.24
N VAL A 257 8.85 -6.45 -20.38
CA VAL A 257 9.26 -7.40 -21.43
C VAL A 257 10.64 -7.02 -21.97
N LYS A 258 10.87 -5.74 -22.27
CA LYS A 258 12.17 -5.24 -22.73
C LYS A 258 13.28 -5.51 -21.70
N SER A 259 13.04 -5.24 -20.43
CA SER A 259 13.99 -5.51 -19.35
C SER A 259 14.23 -7.00 -19.20
N TYR A 260 13.17 -7.83 -19.23
CA TYR A 260 13.27 -9.29 -19.06
C TYR A 260 14.18 -9.94 -20.11
N PHE A 261 14.04 -9.57 -21.38
CA PHE A 261 14.81 -10.10 -22.52
C PHE A 261 16.06 -9.28 -22.85
N LYS A 262 16.38 -8.25 -22.09
CA LYS A 262 17.53 -7.34 -22.31
C LYS A 262 17.57 -6.78 -23.75
N GLY A 263 16.40 -6.40 -24.26
CA GLY A 263 16.24 -5.83 -25.60
C GLY A 263 16.18 -6.85 -26.77
N ASN A 264 16.26 -8.16 -26.48
CA ASN A 264 16.18 -9.22 -27.49
C ASN A 264 14.79 -9.88 -27.56
N GLN A 265 13.73 -9.10 -27.31
CA GLN A 265 12.35 -9.60 -27.33
C GLN A 265 11.76 -9.57 -28.74
N LYS A 266 10.72 -10.39 -28.93
CA LYS A 266 9.75 -10.24 -30.01
C LYS A 266 8.84 -9.02 -29.75
N PRO A 267 7.96 -8.62 -30.69
CA PRO A 267 6.94 -7.62 -30.43
C PRO A 267 6.17 -7.93 -29.14
N THR A 268 5.96 -6.91 -28.30
CA THR A 268 5.41 -7.08 -26.94
C THR A 268 4.03 -7.75 -26.94
N GLU A 269 3.23 -7.52 -27.99
CA GLU A 269 1.90 -8.09 -28.18
C GLU A 269 1.91 -9.63 -28.23
N GLU A 270 3.01 -10.26 -28.67
CA GLU A 270 3.14 -11.72 -28.67
C GLU A 270 3.15 -12.32 -27.25
N TYR A 271 3.53 -11.52 -26.25
CA TYR A 271 3.58 -11.93 -24.85
C TYR A 271 2.31 -11.60 -24.06
N ILE A 272 1.31 -10.96 -24.69
CA ILE A 272 0.11 -10.48 -24.01
C ILE A 272 -1.12 -11.28 -24.43
N ASP A 273 -2.02 -11.52 -23.47
CA ASP A 273 -3.38 -11.98 -23.68
C ASP A 273 -4.37 -10.83 -23.49
N PHE A 274 -4.92 -10.33 -24.57
CA PHE A 274 -5.91 -9.26 -24.57
C PHE A 274 -7.36 -9.75 -24.44
N SER A 275 -7.60 -11.06 -24.39
CA SER A 275 -8.96 -11.63 -24.37
C SER A 275 -9.67 -11.42 -23.02
N ILE A 276 -8.96 -10.95 -22.00
CA ILE A 276 -9.46 -10.88 -20.62
C ILE A 276 -10.00 -9.48 -20.32
N GLY A 277 -11.30 -9.40 -20.01
CA GLY A 277 -11.94 -8.20 -19.44
C GLY A 277 -12.05 -8.26 -17.92
N ARG A 278 -12.21 -7.10 -17.27
CA ARG A 278 -12.55 -6.98 -15.85
C ARG A 278 -13.72 -6.01 -15.67
N PRO A 279 -14.88 -6.45 -15.11
CA PRO A 279 -15.96 -5.53 -14.78
C PRO A 279 -15.50 -4.42 -13.82
N GLY A 280 -16.02 -3.20 -13.98
CA GLY A 280 -15.68 -2.08 -13.11
C GLY A 280 -14.20 -1.67 -13.17
N GLN A 281 -13.56 -1.86 -14.33
CA GLN A 281 -12.18 -1.44 -14.54
C GLN A 281 -12.13 0.08 -14.71
N ASP A 282 -11.55 0.75 -13.73
CA ASP A 282 -11.29 2.20 -13.79
C ASP A 282 -10.25 2.54 -14.85
N ILE A 283 -10.48 3.65 -15.54
CA ILE A 283 -9.68 4.09 -16.69
C ILE A 283 -8.42 4.80 -16.20
N ARG A 284 -8.57 5.74 -15.25
CA ARG A 284 -7.46 6.56 -14.76
C ARG A 284 -7.64 6.91 -13.28
N TYR A 285 -6.54 6.85 -12.52
CA TYR A 285 -6.43 7.40 -11.17
C TYR A 285 -5.34 8.46 -11.17
N ALA A 286 -5.67 9.65 -10.68
CA ALA A 286 -4.70 10.73 -10.56
C ALA A 286 -4.97 11.57 -9.31
N LEU A 287 -3.91 11.94 -8.61
CA LEU A 287 -3.95 12.65 -7.34
C LEU A 287 -3.13 13.92 -7.41
N ASP A 288 -3.68 15.01 -6.87
CA ASP A 288 -2.92 16.19 -6.47
C ASP A 288 -2.27 15.91 -5.09
N ASP A 289 -0.97 15.87 -5.04
CA ASP A 289 -0.16 15.68 -3.82
C ASP A 289 0.55 16.96 -3.36
N SER A 290 0.12 18.12 -3.85
CA SER A 290 0.72 19.43 -3.55
C SER A 290 0.78 19.72 -2.04
N LYS A 291 -0.22 19.27 -1.29
CA LYS A 291 -0.25 19.36 0.17
C LYS A 291 0.93 18.65 0.82
N LEU A 292 1.21 17.41 0.43
CA LEU A 292 2.36 16.66 0.93
C LEU A 292 3.69 17.27 0.46
N ARG A 293 3.76 17.70 -0.81
CA ARG A 293 4.96 18.39 -1.34
C ARG A 293 5.27 19.67 -0.59
N SER A 294 4.27 20.39 -0.09
CA SER A 294 4.47 21.58 0.73
C SER A 294 5.19 21.30 2.06
N LEU A 295 5.14 20.04 2.55
CA LEU A 295 5.90 19.58 3.71
C LEU A 295 7.37 19.25 3.39
N GLY A 296 7.76 19.34 2.11
CA GLY A 296 9.12 19.11 1.62
C GLY A 296 9.38 17.68 1.12
N TRP A 297 8.36 16.82 1.03
CA TRP A 297 8.49 15.50 0.42
C TRP A 297 8.40 15.58 -1.12
N LYS A 298 9.13 14.70 -1.78
CA LYS A 298 9.00 14.42 -3.22
C LYS A 298 9.46 13.00 -3.50
N PRO A 299 8.89 12.31 -4.51
CA PRO A 299 9.40 11.00 -4.93
C PRO A 299 10.83 11.14 -5.48
N THR A 300 11.65 10.15 -5.21
CA THR A 300 13.06 10.11 -5.60
C THR A 300 13.37 8.98 -6.57
N LYS A 301 12.52 7.96 -6.61
CA LYS A 301 12.70 6.77 -7.43
C LYS A 301 12.13 6.97 -8.82
N VAL A 302 12.92 6.66 -9.84
CA VAL A 302 12.56 6.78 -11.25
C VAL A 302 12.16 5.40 -11.78
N PHE A 303 10.92 5.24 -12.27
CA PHE A 303 10.35 3.95 -12.66
C PHE A 303 11.24 3.16 -13.63
N ILE A 304 11.75 3.81 -14.68
CA ILE A 304 12.55 3.13 -15.71
C ILE A 304 13.91 2.63 -15.18
N GLU A 305 14.44 3.29 -14.16
CA GLU A 305 15.70 2.89 -13.52
C GLU A 305 15.48 1.74 -12.55
N GLU A 306 14.34 1.70 -11.86
CA GLU A 306 14.02 0.67 -10.89
C GLU A 306 13.48 -0.62 -11.54
N VAL A 307 12.85 -0.53 -12.72
CA VAL A 307 12.20 -1.69 -13.37
C VAL A 307 13.18 -2.83 -13.67
N GLU A 308 14.42 -2.52 -14.01
CA GLU A 308 15.43 -3.56 -14.29
C GLU A 308 15.76 -4.37 -13.05
N ALA A 309 16.03 -3.72 -11.93
CA ALA A 309 16.31 -4.38 -10.66
C ALA A 309 15.11 -5.21 -10.16
N ILE A 310 13.90 -4.70 -10.33
CA ILE A 310 12.66 -5.38 -9.96
C ILE A 310 12.45 -6.63 -10.83
N VAL A 311 12.65 -6.53 -12.15
CA VAL A 311 12.53 -7.66 -13.08
C VAL A 311 13.57 -8.72 -12.74
N GLU A 312 14.83 -8.33 -12.50
CA GLU A 312 15.91 -9.27 -12.14
C GLU A 312 15.61 -9.97 -10.81
N TYR A 313 15.10 -9.25 -9.81
CA TYR A 313 14.65 -9.85 -8.55
C TYR A 313 13.60 -10.94 -8.79
N TYR A 314 12.53 -10.65 -9.53
CA TYR A 314 11.43 -11.59 -9.76
C TYR A 314 11.78 -12.74 -10.71
N LYS A 315 12.83 -12.65 -11.49
CA LYS A 315 13.36 -13.80 -12.27
C LYS A 315 13.81 -14.96 -11.38
N TYR A 316 14.32 -14.65 -10.18
CA TYR A 316 14.94 -15.63 -9.30
C TYR A 316 14.19 -15.84 -7.99
N LYS A 317 13.52 -14.84 -7.49
CA LYS A 317 12.75 -14.88 -6.24
C LYS A 317 11.26 -14.76 -6.52
N PHE A 318 10.58 -15.90 -6.53
CA PHE A 318 9.11 -15.91 -6.54
C PHE A 318 8.60 -16.19 -5.13
N ILE A 319 7.71 -15.32 -4.66
CA ILE A 319 6.79 -15.62 -3.57
C ILE A 319 5.53 -16.15 -4.26
N TRP A 320 5.22 -17.42 -4.06
CA TRP A 320 4.06 -18.10 -4.67
C TRP A 320 2.90 -18.11 -3.71
#